data_747f8ef560764381a3443d3524260c2a
#
_entry.id   747f8ef560764381a3443d3524260c2a
#
_cell.length_a   1.000
_cell.length_b   1.000
_cell.length_c   1.000
_cell.angle_alpha   90.00
_cell.angle_beta   90.00
_cell.angle_gamma   90.00
#
_symmetry.space_group_name_H-M   'P 1'
#
loop_
_entity.id
_entity.type
_entity.pdbx_description
1 polymer ?
#
loop_
_entity_poly.entity_id
_entity_poly.type
_entity_poly.pdbx_seq_one_letter_code
_entity_poly.pdbx_strand_id
1 'polypeptide(L)'
;IIGMAFKGNPATSDLRGSNSIELIDLLEKNGINKKSIFVYDPVIKKSDLKKLKYNAVSLKDGFRNADAIFLMNNHDSFYNLDIYNLLKNTNKDCIFFDGWHFFEPSKIKMIRKTKYLSVGHKL
;
A
#
# COMPACT_ATOMS: atom_id res chain seq x y z
N ILE A 1 -1.06 -0.58 -3.45
CA ILE A 1 -1.92 -0.24 -2.29
C ILE A 1 -1.97 -1.44 -1.38
N ILE A 2 -1.61 -1.25 -0.13
CA ILE A 2 -1.58 -2.28 0.90
C ILE A 2 -2.71 -1.99 1.90
N GLY A 3 -3.63 -2.96 2.09
CA GLY A 3 -4.79 -2.81 2.96
C GLY A 3 -5.99 -2.26 2.22
N MET A 4 -6.83 -3.14 1.70
CA MET A 4 -8.04 -2.79 0.94
C MET A 4 -9.28 -2.68 1.82
N ALA A 5 -9.37 -3.46 2.90
CA ALA A 5 -10.49 -3.38 3.83
C ALA A 5 -10.57 -2.01 4.50
N PHE A 6 -11.77 -1.60 4.92
CA PHE A 6 -11.96 -0.27 5.51
C PHE A 6 -11.19 -0.07 6.83
N LYS A 7 -10.82 -1.15 7.50
CA LYS A 7 -9.92 -1.13 8.68
C LYS A 7 -9.15 -2.44 8.78
N GLY A 8 -8.05 -2.42 9.50
CA GLY A 8 -7.22 -3.61 9.71
C GLY A 8 -7.28 -4.17 11.13
N ASN A 9 -7.69 -3.35 12.10
CA ASN A 9 -7.80 -3.76 13.50
C ASN A 9 -9.07 -3.16 14.13
N PRO A 10 -10.07 -3.97 14.56
CA PRO A 10 -10.14 -5.43 14.32
C PRO A 10 -10.14 -5.79 12.84
N ALA A 11 -9.53 -6.94 12.51
CA ALA A 11 -9.44 -7.39 11.12
C ALA A 11 -10.83 -7.64 10.52
N THR A 12 -10.99 -7.27 9.26
CA THR A 12 -12.24 -7.46 8.51
C THR A 12 -11.96 -7.60 7.03
N SER A 13 -12.86 -8.23 6.31
CA SER A 13 -12.86 -8.27 4.83
C SER A 13 -13.81 -7.24 4.22
N ASP A 14 -14.38 -6.35 5.02
CA ASP A 14 -15.38 -5.38 4.56
C ASP A 14 -14.73 -4.24 3.77
N LEU A 15 -15.17 -4.07 2.54
CA LEU A 15 -14.69 -3.02 1.64
C LEU A 15 -15.55 -1.74 1.69
N ARG A 16 -16.68 -1.76 2.39
CA ARG A 16 -17.55 -0.59 2.50
C ARG A 16 -16.85 0.53 3.26
N GLY A 17 -16.84 1.73 2.69
CA GLY A 17 -16.15 2.87 3.29
C GLY A 17 -14.62 2.79 3.22
N SER A 18 -14.07 1.94 2.35
CA SER A 18 -12.64 1.78 2.19
C SER A 18 -11.97 3.03 1.62
N ASN A 19 -11.01 3.58 2.35
CA ASN A 19 -10.19 4.69 1.87
C ASN A 19 -9.30 4.28 0.69
N SER A 20 -8.95 3.00 0.60
CA SER A 20 -8.16 2.47 -0.52
C SER A 20 -8.93 2.53 -1.83
N ILE A 21 -10.24 2.20 -1.80
CA ILE A 21 -11.09 2.31 -2.98
C ILE A 21 -11.24 3.77 -3.42
N GLU A 22 -11.44 4.69 -2.47
CA GLU A 22 -11.47 6.12 -2.77
C GLU A 22 -10.16 6.61 -3.37
N LEU A 23 -9.02 6.14 -2.84
CA LEU A 23 -7.71 6.48 -3.40
C LEU A 23 -7.56 5.98 -4.83
N ILE A 24 -7.98 4.76 -5.12
CA ILE A 24 -7.94 4.21 -6.48
C ILE A 24 -8.75 5.08 -7.43
N ASP A 25 -9.96 5.45 -7.05
CA ASP A 25 -10.82 6.31 -7.86
C ASP A 25 -10.17 7.67 -8.13
N LEU A 26 -9.53 8.27 -7.13
CA LEU A 26 -8.81 9.52 -7.27
C LEU A 26 -7.60 9.40 -8.19
N LEU A 27 -6.84 8.33 -8.07
CA LEU A 27 -5.69 8.07 -8.94
C LEU A 27 -6.13 7.95 -10.40
N GLU A 28 -7.20 7.21 -10.66
CA GLU A 28 -7.73 7.04 -12.01
C GLU A 28 -8.24 8.38 -12.58
N LYS A 29 -8.94 9.17 -11.78
CA LYS A 29 -9.40 10.51 -12.19
C LYS A 29 -8.24 11.45 -12.52
N ASN A 30 -7.08 11.24 -11.92
CA ASN A 30 -5.88 12.04 -12.17
C ASN A 30 -4.95 11.42 -13.23
N GLY A 31 -5.43 10.48 -14.01
CA GLY A 31 -4.74 9.96 -15.17
C GLY A 31 -3.88 8.73 -14.94
N ILE A 32 -3.91 8.14 -13.73
CA ILE A 32 -3.20 6.87 -13.49
C ILE A 32 -4.01 5.72 -14.08
N ASN A 33 -3.39 4.95 -14.96
CA ASN A 33 -4.04 3.81 -15.58
C ASN A 33 -4.31 2.72 -14.53
N LYS A 34 -5.53 2.19 -14.49
CA LYS A 34 -5.93 1.12 -13.57
C LYS A 34 -5.00 -0.10 -13.64
N LYS A 35 -4.48 -0.41 -14.82
CA LYS A 35 -3.51 -1.50 -15.01
C LYS A 35 -2.20 -1.29 -14.27
N SER A 36 -1.89 -0.06 -13.89
CA SER A 36 -0.69 0.29 -13.10
C SER A 36 -0.93 0.28 -11.59
N ILE A 37 -2.16 0.02 -11.15
CA ILE A 37 -2.53 0.02 -9.73
C ILE A 37 -2.69 -1.43 -9.28
N PHE A 38 -1.82 -1.85 -8.37
CA PHE A 38 -1.83 -3.19 -7.78
C PHE A 38 -2.28 -3.12 -6.32
N VAL A 39 -2.98 -4.15 -5.85
CA VAL A 39 -3.54 -4.17 -4.50
C VAL A 39 -3.16 -5.44 -3.76
N TYR A 40 -3.07 -5.33 -2.44
CA TYR A 40 -2.88 -6.44 -1.52
C TYR A 40 -3.67 -6.21 -0.24
N ASP A 41 -4.27 -7.28 0.27
CA ASP A 41 -4.91 -7.27 1.59
C ASP A 41 -4.60 -8.57 2.33
N PRO A 42 -4.27 -8.52 3.64
CA PRO A 42 -3.94 -9.73 4.39
C PRO A 42 -5.14 -10.62 4.71
N VAL A 43 -6.37 -10.10 4.62
CA VAL A 43 -7.61 -10.81 4.95
C VAL A 43 -8.41 -11.18 3.70
N ILE A 44 -8.54 -10.25 2.76
CA ILE A 44 -9.34 -10.46 1.55
C ILE A 44 -8.54 -11.29 0.55
N LYS A 45 -9.12 -12.40 0.11
CA LYS A 45 -8.46 -13.29 -0.86
C LYS A 45 -8.22 -12.58 -2.18
N LYS A 46 -7.08 -12.89 -2.81
CA LYS A 46 -6.77 -12.37 -4.16
C LYS A 46 -7.89 -12.67 -5.16
N SER A 47 -8.48 -13.87 -5.10
CA SER A 47 -9.57 -14.25 -5.99
C SER A 47 -10.79 -13.34 -5.85
N ASP A 48 -11.11 -12.91 -4.63
CA ASP A 48 -12.24 -12.03 -4.38
C ASP A 48 -11.98 -10.62 -4.89
N LEU A 49 -10.76 -10.10 -4.68
CA LEU A 49 -10.36 -8.81 -5.23
C LEU A 49 -10.35 -8.80 -6.76
N LYS A 50 -9.89 -9.90 -7.38
CA LYS A 50 -9.90 -10.05 -8.85
C LYS A 50 -11.31 -10.07 -9.41
N LYS A 51 -12.27 -10.71 -8.73
CA LYS A 51 -13.68 -10.67 -9.13
C LYS A 51 -14.23 -9.25 -9.16
N LEU A 52 -13.73 -8.38 -8.29
CA LEU A 52 -14.09 -6.96 -8.26
C LEU A 52 -13.27 -6.10 -9.23
N LYS A 53 -12.48 -6.73 -10.11
CA LYS A 53 -11.66 -6.08 -11.14
C LYS A 53 -10.45 -5.32 -10.60
N TYR A 54 -9.97 -5.64 -9.39
CA TYR A 54 -8.71 -5.13 -8.87
C TYR A 54 -7.54 -6.05 -9.26
N ASN A 55 -6.37 -5.47 -9.49
CA ASN A 55 -5.15 -6.21 -9.79
C ASN A 55 -4.51 -6.70 -8.48
N ALA A 56 -5.02 -7.78 -7.92
CA ALA A 56 -4.52 -8.34 -6.68
C ALA A 56 -3.23 -9.12 -6.90
N VAL A 57 -2.20 -8.83 -6.08
CA VAL A 57 -0.87 -9.44 -6.16
C VAL A 57 -0.36 -9.79 -4.76
N SER A 58 0.74 -10.54 -4.69
CA SER A 58 1.47 -10.72 -3.44
C SER A 58 2.17 -9.42 -3.03
N LEU A 59 2.55 -9.30 -1.76
CA LEU A 59 3.36 -8.16 -1.31
C LEU A 59 4.64 -8.02 -2.13
N LYS A 60 5.37 -9.11 -2.31
CA LYS A 60 6.62 -9.12 -3.07
C LYS A 60 6.43 -8.59 -4.49
N ASP A 61 5.40 -9.07 -5.17
CA ASP A 61 5.13 -8.64 -6.55
C ASP A 61 4.67 -7.19 -6.60
N GLY A 62 3.90 -6.75 -5.62
CA GLY A 62 3.43 -5.36 -5.56
C GLY A 62 4.54 -4.34 -5.35
N PHE A 63 5.58 -4.70 -4.58
CA PHE A 63 6.73 -3.82 -4.37
C PHE A 63 7.68 -3.77 -5.57
N ARG A 64 7.72 -4.83 -6.38
CA ARG A 64 8.65 -4.90 -7.51
C ARG A 64 8.41 -3.77 -8.51
N ASN A 65 9.44 -2.95 -8.72
CA ASN A 65 9.40 -1.81 -9.65
C ASN A 65 8.30 -0.79 -9.34
N ALA A 66 7.82 -0.74 -8.10
CA ALA A 66 6.80 0.22 -7.72
C ALA A 66 7.36 1.64 -7.67
N ASP A 67 6.57 2.60 -8.13
CA ASP A 67 6.86 4.02 -8.05
C ASP A 67 6.24 4.67 -6.81
N ALA A 68 5.20 4.04 -6.27
CA ALA A 68 4.53 4.48 -5.05
C ALA A 68 3.93 3.30 -4.30
N ILE A 69 4.03 3.33 -2.99
CA ILE A 69 3.43 2.37 -2.06
C ILE A 69 2.54 3.14 -1.10
N PHE A 70 1.30 2.69 -0.94
CA PHE A 70 0.35 3.26 0.02
C PHE A 70 -0.07 2.21 1.02
N LEU A 71 0.26 2.41 2.30
CA LEU A 71 -0.20 1.56 3.40
C LEU A 71 -1.44 2.21 4.00
N MET A 72 -2.60 1.59 3.80
CA MET A 72 -3.89 2.25 3.95
C MET A 72 -4.76 1.76 5.11
N ASN A 73 -4.40 0.64 5.77
CA ASN A 73 -5.08 0.24 7.00
C ASN A 73 -4.10 -0.27 8.05
N ASN A 74 -4.59 -0.57 9.25
CA ASN A 74 -3.75 -0.90 10.40
C ASN A 74 -3.79 -2.38 10.77
N HIS A 75 -3.82 -3.28 9.80
CA HIS A 75 -3.79 -4.71 10.10
C HIS A 75 -2.51 -5.08 10.86
N ASP A 76 -2.64 -5.95 11.87
CA ASP A 76 -1.53 -6.29 12.76
C ASP A 76 -0.33 -6.90 12.03
N SER A 77 -0.55 -7.63 10.93
CA SER A 77 0.55 -8.20 10.14
C SER A 77 1.51 -7.15 9.56
N PHE A 78 1.08 -5.90 9.45
CA PHE A 78 1.93 -4.84 8.90
C PHE A 78 3.05 -4.40 9.85
N TYR A 79 2.91 -4.63 11.15
CA TYR A 79 4.00 -4.39 12.12
C TYR A 79 5.20 -5.29 11.87
N ASN A 80 4.98 -6.48 11.29
CA ASN A 80 6.02 -7.48 11.06
C ASN A 80 6.49 -7.53 9.60
N LEU A 81 6.13 -6.55 8.79
CA LEU A 81 6.62 -6.47 7.41
C LEU A 81 8.13 -6.28 7.39
N ASP A 82 8.79 -7.09 6.56
CA ASP A 82 10.19 -6.86 6.22
C ASP A 82 10.29 -5.72 5.20
N ILE A 83 9.91 -4.52 5.66
CA ILE A 83 9.74 -3.35 4.82
C ILE A 83 11.05 -2.95 4.12
N TYR A 84 12.19 -3.16 4.78
CA TYR A 84 13.48 -2.79 4.22
C TYR A 84 13.79 -3.63 2.98
N ASN A 85 13.61 -4.94 3.05
CA ASN A 85 13.82 -5.83 1.91
C ASN A 85 12.78 -5.60 0.81
N LEU A 86 11.53 -5.33 1.16
CA LEU A 86 10.49 -5.01 0.19
C LEU A 86 10.83 -3.73 -0.58
N LEU A 87 11.23 -2.67 0.10
CA LEU A 87 11.57 -1.38 -0.52
C LEU A 87 12.80 -1.45 -1.41
N LYS A 88 13.71 -2.39 -1.19
CA LYS A 88 14.86 -2.60 -2.09
C LYS A 88 14.46 -2.99 -3.50
N ASN A 89 13.25 -3.51 -3.69
CA ASN A 89 12.75 -3.94 -4.99
C ASN A 89 11.92 -2.88 -5.72
N THR A 90 11.65 -1.75 -5.07
CA THR A 90 10.96 -0.62 -5.70
C THR A 90 11.89 0.16 -6.63
N ASN A 91 11.32 1.04 -7.43
CA ASN A 91 12.10 1.99 -8.18
C ASN A 91 12.77 3.00 -7.23
N LYS A 92 13.87 3.60 -7.68
CA LYS A 92 14.52 4.69 -6.95
C LYS A 92 13.56 5.86 -6.82
N ASP A 93 13.65 6.57 -5.69
CA ASP A 93 12.77 7.69 -5.36
C ASP A 93 11.29 7.30 -5.21
N CYS A 94 11.01 6.01 -4.95
CA CYS A 94 9.65 5.54 -4.68
C CYS A 94 9.00 6.35 -3.55
N ILE A 95 7.74 6.70 -3.72
CA ILE A 95 6.95 7.33 -2.65
C ILE A 95 6.40 6.22 -1.75
N PHE A 96 6.66 6.31 -0.44
CA PHE A 96 6.06 5.40 0.53
C PHE A 96 5.19 6.20 1.50
N PHE A 97 3.87 6.09 1.32
CA PHE A 97 2.89 6.65 2.24
C PHE A 97 2.54 5.63 3.30
N ASP A 98 2.95 5.91 4.53
CA ASP A 98 2.64 5.12 5.71
C ASP A 98 1.48 5.77 6.46
N GLY A 99 0.25 5.34 6.16
CA GLY A 99 -0.96 5.96 6.70
C GLY A 99 -1.12 5.82 8.21
N TRP A 100 -0.37 4.92 8.84
CA TRP A 100 -0.48 4.60 10.25
C TRP A 100 0.81 4.82 11.04
N HIS A 101 1.83 5.37 10.38
CA HIS A 101 3.12 5.67 11.01
C HIS A 101 3.75 4.45 11.69
N PHE A 102 3.75 3.32 10.99
CA PHE A 102 4.33 2.07 11.50
C PHE A 102 5.85 2.06 11.52
N PHE A 103 6.48 2.83 10.65
CA PHE A 103 7.92 2.74 10.42
C PHE A 103 8.65 4.04 10.73
N GLU A 104 9.93 3.91 11.05
CA GLU A 104 10.77 5.06 11.36
C GLU A 104 11.21 5.78 10.07
N PRO A 105 10.84 7.07 9.90
CA PRO A 105 11.12 7.79 8.65
C PRO A 105 12.59 7.82 8.26
N SER A 106 13.49 8.03 9.22
CA SER A 106 14.93 8.14 8.95
C SER A 106 15.50 6.88 8.33
N LYS A 107 15.04 5.71 8.76
CA LYS A 107 15.48 4.41 8.22
C LYS A 107 14.92 4.16 6.83
N ILE A 108 13.66 4.50 6.62
CA ILE A 108 13.00 4.32 5.32
C ILE A 108 13.67 5.17 4.23
N LYS A 109 13.96 6.42 4.54
CA LYS A 109 14.58 7.37 3.59
C LYS A 109 15.95 6.94 3.08
N MET A 110 16.65 6.08 3.83
CA MET A 110 17.96 5.55 3.42
C MET A 110 17.86 4.49 2.32
N ILE A 111 16.69 3.89 2.11
CA ILE A 111 16.50 2.81 1.14
C ILE A 111 16.16 3.41 -0.22
N ARG A 112 17.08 3.30 -1.19
CA ARG A 112 16.87 3.74 -2.58
C ARG A 112 16.30 5.16 -2.70
N LYS A 113 16.62 6.04 -1.74
CA LYS A 113 16.08 7.41 -1.66
C LYS A 113 14.56 7.46 -1.58
N THR A 114 13.95 6.49 -0.93
CA THR A 114 12.50 6.44 -0.72
C THR A 114 11.99 7.74 -0.09
N LYS A 115 10.96 8.30 -0.67
CA LYS A 115 10.28 9.50 -0.16
C LYS A 115 9.18 9.06 0.79
N TYR A 116 9.40 9.24 2.09
CA TYR A 116 8.47 8.81 3.13
C TYR A 116 7.46 9.92 3.45
N LEU A 117 6.19 9.52 3.46
CA LEU A 117 5.07 10.35 3.89
C LEU A 117 4.24 9.60 4.92
N SER A 118 3.73 10.30 5.92
CA SER A 118 2.72 9.76 6.82
C SER A 118 1.81 10.88 7.30
N VAL A 119 0.69 10.52 7.92
CA VAL A 119 -0.21 11.52 8.52
C VAL A 119 0.57 12.27 9.61
N GLY A 120 0.64 13.59 9.48
CA GLY A 120 1.37 14.46 10.41
C GLY A 120 2.89 14.53 10.19
N HIS A 121 3.43 13.79 9.22
CA HIS A 121 4.86 13.85 8.87
C HIS A 121 5.05 14.48 7.50
N LYS A 122 5.85 15.53 7.42
CA LYS A 122 6.20 16.21 6.17
C LYS A 122 7.51 15.64 5.60
N LEU A 123 7.59 15.69 4.32
CA LEU A 123 8.83 15.37 3.60
C LEU A 123 10.00 16.27 4.01
#